data_cb36647717d720bd3f3a4707954388c9
#
_entry.id   cb36647717d720bd3f3a4707954388c9
#
_cell.length_a   1.000
_cell.length_b   1.000
_cell.length_c   1.000
_cell.angle_alpha   90.00
_cell.angle_beta   90.00
_cell.angle_gamma   90.00
#
_symmetry.space_group_name_H-M   'P 1'
#
loop_
_entity.id
_entity.type
_entity.pdbx_description
1 polymer ?
#
loop_
_entity_poly.entity_id
_entity_poly.type
_entity_poly.pdbx_seq_one_letter_code
_entity_poly.pdbx_strand_id
1 'polypeptide(L)'
;MTPSPPTGTASVAREIVQDVYCLGPRGRTQTNVYFVGSGSSWTLIDAGWAKDSPWIKKAAESVFGAGARPASILLTHYHPDHAGSALQLARLWDCAVYVHPDELPLARGDWSAITAGAGPLDTWVILPLMRAMGQRRREAMLSRSSLQDVARAIEPNGGVPGLAGWEFIPTPGHTPGHSSFFRTKDHVLITGDAVVTMKLNTVSGILLQRPGLSGPPWYTSWNWRAAMESVATLARLEPTVLAGGHGTPMIGAQTAAALHAFANHCSAPATGADLV
;
A
#
# COMPACT_ATOMS: atom_id res chain seq x y z
N MET A 1 19.11 -19.37 -23.47
CA MET A 1 18.24 -18.26 -23.90
C MET A 1 17.05 -18.24 -22.97
N THR A 2 17.07 -17.37 -21.96
CA THR A 2 15.92 -17.13 -21.07
C THR A 2 14.97 -16.18 -21.80
N PRO A 3 13.67 -16.44 -21.85
CA PRO A 3 12.73 -15.54 -22.50
C PRO A 3 12.65 -14.22 -21.73
N SER A 4 12.78 -13.11 -22.45
CA SER A 4 12.52 -11.77 -21.92
C SER A 4 11.09 -11.69 -21.40
N PRO A 5 10.85 -11.02 -20.26
CA PRO A 5 9.48 -10.86 -19.76
C PRO A 5 8.67 -10.01 -20.75
N PRO A 6 7.40 -10.33 -20.97
CA PRO A 6 6.56 -9.58 -21.89
C PRO A 6 6.36 -8.15 -21.34
N THR A 7 6.74 -7.17 -22.13
CA THR A 7 6.41 -5.75 -21.95
C THR A 7 4.95 -5.49 -22.37
N GLY A 8 4.02 -6.16 -21.73
CA GLY A 8 2.59 -5.98 -21.93
C GLY A 8 1.96 -5.56 -20.60
N THR A 9 1.30 -4.39 -20.58
CA THR A 9 0.49 -3.93 -19.46
C THR A 9 -0.51 -5.02 -19.09
N ALA A 10 -0.24 -5.75 -18.00
CA ALA A 10 -1.16 -6.73 -17.48
C ALA A 10 -2.46 -6.01 -17.05
N SER A 11 -3.47 -6.07 -17.92
CA SER A 11 -4.82 -5.53 -17.64
C SER A 11 -5.69 -6.52 -16.86
N VAL A 12 -5.10 -7.63 -16.41
CA VAL A 12 -5.82 -8.73 -15.76
C VAL A 12 -5.24 -8.93 -14.36
N ALA A 13 -6.10 -8.92 -13.36
CA ALA A 13 -5.72 -9.29 -12.01
C ALA A 13 -5.38 -10.79 -11.97
N ARG A 14 -4.25 -11.12 -11.33
CA ARG A 14 -3.77 -12.50 -11.20
C ARG A 14 -4.05 -13.01 -9.80
N GLU A 15 -4.67 -14.16 -9.68
CA GLU A 15 -4.79 -14.85 -8.40
C GLU A 15 -3.40 -15.29 -7.92
N ILE A 16 -3.00 -14.84 -6.74
CA ILE A 16 -1.69 -15.13 -6.13
C ILE A 16 -1.81 -16.23 -5.07
N VAL A 17 -2.97 -16.36 -4.49
CA VAL A 17 -3.41 -17.44 -3.60
C VAL A 17 -4.93 -17.40 -3.58
N GLN A 18 -5.58 -18.45 -3.13
CA GLN A 18 -7.04 -18.57 -3.12
C GLN A 18 -7.72 -17.28 -2.61
N ASP A 19 -8.62 -16.72 -3.42
CA ASP A 19 -9.41 -15.52 -3.14
C ASP A 19 -8.59 -14.21 -2.98
N VAL A 20 -7.29 -14.17 -3.35
CA VAL A 20 -6.46 -12.97 -3.34
C VAL A 20 -5.86 -12.74 -4.72
N TYR A 21 -6.23 -11.63 -5.32
CA TYR A 21 -5.82 -11.26 -6.67
C TYR A 21 -4.95 -10.00 -6.63
N CYS A 22 -3.78 -10.04 -7.25
CA CYS A 22 -2.90 -8.89 -7.44
C CYS A 22 -3.16 -8.27 -8.82
N LEU A 23 -3.51 -7.01 -8.84
CA LEU A 23 -3.56 -6.17 -10.03
C LEU A 23 -2.31 -5.28 -10.04
N GLY A 24 -1.33 -5.68 -10.81
CA GLY A 24 -0.01 -5.10 -10.86
C GLY A 24 1.05 -6.16 -11.20
N PRO A 25 2.32 -5.82 -11.11
CA PRO A 25 2.89 -4.49 -10.82
C PRO A 25 2.70 -3.50 -11.98
N ARG A 26 2.43 -2.22 -11.66
CA ARG A 26 2.16 -1.17 -12.65
C ARG A 26 3.10 0.03 -12.53
N GLY A 27 3.50 0.57 -13.66
CA GLY A 27 4.32 1.77 -13.74
C GLY A 27 5.77 1.56 -13.32
N ARG A 28 6.50 2.67 -13.15
CA ARG A 28 7.93 2.64 -12.83
C ARG A 28 8.22 2.17 -11.42
N THR A 29 7.33 2.50 -10.48
CA THR A 29 7.40 2.06 -9.08
C THR A 29 6.78 0.68 -8.85
N GLN A 30 6.22 0.04 -9.90
CA GLN A 30 5.58 -1.27 -9.83
C GLN A 30 4.49 -1.35 -8.74
N THR A 31 3.61 -0.33 -8.69
CA THR A 31 2.51 -0.26 -7.72
C THR A 31 1.50 -1.39 -7.91
N ASN A 32 1.02 -1.94 -6.82
CA ASN A 32 0.02 -2.99 -6.75
C ASN A 32 -1.27 -2.52 -6.08
N VAL A 33 -2.39 -3.11 -6.48
CA VAL A 33 -3.63 -3.12 -5.72
C VAL A 33 -4.13 -4.56 -5.61
N TYR A 34 -4.93 -4.85 -4.59
CA TYR A 34 -5.36 -6.23 -4.33
C TYR A 34 -6.87 -6.32 -4.25
N PHE A 35 -7.43 -7.35 -4.90
CA PHE A 35 -8.81 -7.76 -4.68
C PHE A 35 -8.81 -8.98 -3.77
N VAL A 36 -9.59 -8.94 -2.71
CA VAL A 36 -9.68 -10.02 -1.73
C VAL A 36 -11.12 -10.49 -1.62
N GLY A 37 -11.35 -11.73 -2.04
CA GLY A 37 -12.65 -12.40 -1.91
C GLY A 37 -12.95 -12.78 -0.46
N SER A 38 -14.20 -12.65 -0.04
CA SER A 38 -14.70 -13.06 1.28
C SER A 38 -16.14 -13.54 1.17
N GLY A 39 -16.32 -14.87 1.06
CA GLY A 39 -17.64 -15.46 0.83
C GLY A 39 -18.28 -15.00 -0.48
N SER A 40 -19.45 -14.38 -0.42
CA SER A 40 -20.17 -13.84 -1.58
C SER A 40 -19.79 -12.39 -1.93
N SER A 41 -18.81 -11.82 -1.24
CA SER A 41 -18.37 -10.43 -1.40
C SER A 41 -16.86 -10.35 -1.63
N TRP A 42 -16.35 -9.15 -1.85
CA TRP A 42 -14.94 -8.87 -1.99
C TRP A 42 -14.60 -7.46 -1.49
N THR A 43 -13.35 -7.20 -1.24
CA THR A 43 -12.81 -5.93 -0.77
C THR A 43 -11.63 -5.53 -1.63
N LEU A 44 -11.50 -4.23 -1.93
CA LEU A 44 -10.34 -3.66 -2.56
C LEU A 44 -9.33 -3.23 -1.48
N ILE A 45 -8.07 -3.61 -1.60
CA ILE A 45 -6.97 -3.07 -0.80
C ILE A 45 -6.06 -2.23 -1.68
N ASP A 46 -5.93 -0.97 -1.34
CA ASP A 46 -5.36 0.13 -2.09
C ASP A 46 -6.07 0.43 -3.42
N ALA A 47 -5.87 1.62 -3.95
CA ALA A 47 -6.64 2.16 -5.06
C ALA A 47 -5.78 2.79 -6.17
N GLY A 48 -4.47 2.53 -6.18
CA GLY A 48 -3.56 2.99 -7.21
C GLY A 48 -3.49 4.52 -7.35
N TRP A 49 -2.98 4.97 -8.48
CA TRP A 49 -2.86 6.39 -8.83
C TRP A 49 -4.22 7.00 -9.24
N ALA A 50 -4.32 8.33 -9.23
CA ALA A 50 -5.55 9.08 -9.51
C ALA A 50 -6.24 8.78 -10.86
N LYS A 51 -5.55 8.14 -11.81
CA LYS A 51 -6.09 7.78 -13.14
C LYS A 51 -6.35 6.28 -13.30
N ASP A 52 -6.16 5.49 -12.24
CA ASP A 52 -6.26 4.03 -12.32
C ASP A 52 -7.67 3.49 -12.13
N SER A 53 -8.63 4.31 -11.70
CA SER A 53 -10.02 3.90 -11.45
C SER A 53 -10.66 3.10 -12.62
N PRO A 54 -10.56 3.49 -13.91
CA PRO A 54 -11.15 2.70 -15.00
C PRO A 54 -10.48 1.34 -15.17
N TRP A 55 -9.16 1.29 -14.94
CA TRP A 55 -8.37 0.06 -15.03
C TRP A 55 -8.70 -0.89 -13.89
N ILE A 56 -8.77 -0.39 -12.65
CA ILE A 56 -9.16 -1.16 -11.46
C ILE A 56 -10.59 -1.70 -11.61
N LYS A 57 -11.55 -0.84 -12.03
CA LYS A 57 -12.93 -1.26 -12.30
C LYS A 57 -12.99 -2.41 -13.30
N LYS A 58 -12.34 -2.26 -14.45
CA LYS A 58 -12.33 -3.29 -15.50
C LYS A 58 -11.74 -4.62 -15.00
N ALA A 59 -10.67 -4.56 -14.22
CA ALA A 59 -10.06 -5.74 -13.64
C ALA A 59 -10.98 -6.41 -12.60
N ALA A 60 -11.64 -5.63 -11.74
CA ALA A 60 -12.62 -6.15 -10.79
C ALA A 60 -13.79 -6.86 -11.50
N GLU A 61 -14.31 -6.28 -12.57
CA GLU A 61 -15.38 -6.90 -13.38
C GLU A 61 -14.92 -8.19 -14.07
N SER A 62 -13.64 -8.30 -14.42
CA SER A 62 -13.11 -9.54 -14.99
C SER A 62 -12.97 -10.68 -13.98
N VAL A 63 -12.79 -10.36 -12.69
CA VAL A 63 -12.67 -11.35 -11.61
C VAL A 63 -14.04 -11.72 -11.03
N PHE A 64 -14.89 -10.71 -10.74
CA PHE A 64 -16.12 -10.89 -9.97
C PHE A 64 -17.40 -10.73 -10.79
N GLY A 65 -17.28 -10.47 -12.09
CA GLY A 65 -18.41 -10.29 -13.00
C GLY A 65 -18.80 -8.83 -13.23
N ALA A 66 -19.53 -8.61 -14.32
CA ALA A 66 -19.96 -7.27 -14.74
C ALA A 66 -20.80 -6.59 -13.64
N GLY A 67 -20.50 -5.34 -13.35
CA GLY A 67 -21.19 -4.56 -12.33
C GLY A 67 -20.86 -4.94 -10.88
N ALA A 68 -19.87 -5.81 -10.64
CA ALA A 68 -19.44 -6.19 -9.30
C ALA A 68 -18.98 -4.98 -8.49
N ARG A 69 -19.41 -4.93 -7.21
CA ARG A 69 -19.06 -3.88 -6.25
C ARG A 69 -18.42 -4.49 -5.00
N PRO A 70 -17.37 -3.89 -4.44
CA PRO A 70 -16.78 -4.35 -3.20
C PRO A 70 -17.67 -4.00 -2.00
N ALA A 71 -17.51 -4.74 -0.90
CA ALA A 71 -18.08 -4.37 0.38
C ALA A 71 -17.42 -3.10 0.94
N SER A 72 -16.14 -2.92 0.66
CA SER A 72 -15.34 -1.81 1.15
C SER A 72 -14.08 -1.61 0.31
N ILE A 73 -13.47 -0.43 0.46
CA ILE A 73 -12.09 -0.15 0.06
C ILE A 73 -11.28 0.01 1.35
N LEU A 74 -10.18 -0.70 1.48
CA LEU A 74 -9.23 -0.54 2.56
C LEU A 74 -7.98 0.13 2.01
N LEU A 75 -7.45 1.13 2.70
CA LEU A 75 -6.15 1.72 2.35
C LEU A 75 -5.12 1.30 3.39
N THR A 76 -3.96 0.86 2.91
CA THR A 76 -2.79 0.63 3.76
C THR A 76 -2.30 1.95 4.35
N HIS A 77 -2.31 3.02 3.53
CA HIS A 77 -1.97 4.39 3.92
C HIS A 77 -2.44 5.42 2.87
N TYR A 78 -2.30 6.72 3.18
CA TYR A 78 -2.82 7.78 2.31
C TYR A 78 -1.72 8.44 1.45
N HIS A 79 -0.98 7.66 0.65
CA HIS A 79 -0.13 8.22 -0.40
C HIS A 79 -0.82 8.18 -1.78
N PRO A 80 -0.41 9.06 -2.73
CA PRO A 80 -1.12 9.21 -4.01
C PRO A 80 -1.18 7.96 -4.89
N ASP A 81 -0.24 7.05 -4.75
CA ASP A 81 -0.18 5.79 -5.50
C ASP A 81 -0.93 4.63 -4.83
N HIS A 82 -1.45 4.85 -3.61
CA HIS A 82 -2.32 3.92 -2.89
C HIS A 82 -3.75 4.45 -2.76
N ALA A 83 -3.92 5.75 -2.54
CA ALA A 83 -5.23 6.38 -2.33
C ALA A 83 -5.76 7.12 -3.55
N GLY A 84 -4.98 7.24 -4.63
CA GLY A 84 -5.24 8.17 -5.72
C GLY A 84 -6.59 8.02 -6.42
N SER A 85 -7.08 6.80 -6.62
CA SER A 85 -8.40 6.54 -7.22
C SER A 85 -9.50 6.24 -6.18
N ALA A 86 -9.19 6.23 -4.87
CA ALA A 86 -10.11 5.79 -3.83
C ALA A 86 -11.44 6.57 -3.81
N LEU A 87 -11.38 7.90 -3.91
CA LEU A 87 -12.59 8.74 -3.95
C LEU A 87 -13.47 8.41 -5.14
N GLN A 88 -12.87 8.27 -6.32
CA GLN A 88 -13.62 7.99 -7.55
C GLN A 88 -14.24 6.60 -7.51
N LEU A 89 -13.51 5.61 -7.02
CA LEU A 89 -13.98 4.23 -6.89
C LEU A 89 -15.05 4.10 -5.80
N ALA A 90 -14.88 4.75 -4.64
CA ALA A 90 -15.86 4.74 -3.57
C ALA A 90 -17.23 5.32 -4.03
N ARG A 91 -17.21 6.43 -4.77
CA ARG A 91 -18.42 7.02 -5.35
C ARG A 91 -19.04 6.14 -6.44
N LEU A 92 -18.19 5.52 -7.29
CA LEU A 92 -18.64 4.62 -8.35
C LEU A 92 -19.35 3.37 -7.80
N TRP A 93 -18.79 2.81 -6.73
CA TRP A 93 -19.29 1.57 -6.13
C TRP A 93 -20.22 1.78 -4.94
N ASP A 94 -20.43 3.04 -4.54
CA ASP A 94 -21.23 3.41 -3.38
C ASP A 94 -20.80 2.64 -2.12
N CYS A 95 -19.51 2.69 -1.81
CA CYS A 95 -18.93 2.00 -0.66
C CYS A 95 -18.01 2.91 0.16
N ALA A 96 -17.80 2.57 1.42
CA ALA A 96 -16.89 3.30 2.30
C ALA A 96 -15.42 2.96 2.03
N VAL A 97 -14.53 3.92 2.33
CA VAL A 97 -13.07 3.76 2.37
C VAL A 97 -12.64 3.70 3.82
N TYR A 98 -11.97 2.64 4.22
CA TYR A 98 -11.49 2.47 5.58
C TYR A 98 -9.99 2.66 5.66
N VAL A 99 -9.55 3.38 6.68
CA VAL A 99 -8.15 3.70 6.97
C VAL A 99 -7.86 3.55 8.46
N HIS A 100 -6.59 3.48 8.84
CA HIS A 100 -6.20 3.62 10.23
C HIS A 100 -6.70 4.96 10.81
N PRO A 101 -7.08 5.03 12.10
CA PRO A 101 -7.48 6.30 12.71
C PRO A 101 -6.50 7.45 12.48
N ASP A 102 -5.19 7.19 12.54
CA ASP A 102 -4.14 8.21 12.33
C ASP A 102 -3.97 8.62 10.86
N GLU A 103 -4.47 7.83 9.89
CA GLU A 103 -4.55 8.22 8.47
C GLU A 103 -5.79 9.08 8.17
N LEU A 104 -6.80 9.04 9.02
CA LEU A 104 -8.07 9.70 8.75
C LEU A 104 -7.95 11.22 8.57
N PRO A 105 -7.17 11.97 9.38
CA PRO A 105 -6.92 13.39 9.14
C PRO A 105 -6.24 13.66 7.79
N LEU A 106 -5.25 12.83 7.41
CA LEU A 106 -4.57 12.94 6.11
C LEU A 106 -5.58 12.70 4.97
N ALA A 107 -6.37 11.64 5.08
CA ALA A 107 -7.37 11.26 4.09
C ALA A 107 -8.47 12.34 3.92
N ARG A 108 -8.73 13.12 4.96
CA ARG A 108 -9.64 14.27 4.94
C ARG A 108 -9.02 15.56 4.41
N GLY A 109 -7.72 15.56 4.15
CA GLY A 109 -7.00 16.71 3.64
C GLY A 109 -6.61 17.73 4.71
N ASP A 110 -6.48 17.31 5.97
CA ASP A 110 -6.00 18.15 7.06
C ASP A 110 -4.53 18.54 6.83
N TRP A 111 -4.30 19.82 6.62
CA TRP A 111 -2.97 20.35 6.35
C TRP A 111 -2.00 20.12 7.52
N SER A 112 -2.46 20.19 8.75
CA SER A 112 -1.62 19.99 9.94
C SER A 112 -1.16 18.53 10.02
N ALA A 113 -2.04 17.58 9.77
CA ALA A 113 -1.72 16.17 9.73
C ALA A 113 -0.74 15.82 8.58
N ILE A 114 -0.98 16.38 7.37
CA ILE A 114 -0.08 16.23 6.22
C ILE A 114 1.33 16.72 6.56
N THR A 115 1.45 17.86 7.21
CA THR A 115 2.76 18.41 7.58
C THR A 115 3.44 17.65 8.72
N ALA A 116 2.67 17.13 9.66
CA ALA A 116 3.19 16.34 10.80
C ALA A 116 3.66 14.93 10.40
N GLY A 117 3.00 14.32 9.41
CA GLY A 117 3.33 12.98 8.90
C GLY A 117 4.29 12.98 7.70
N ALA A 118 4.89 14.13 7.36
CA ALA A 118 5.71 14.29 6.17
C ALA A 118 7.07 13.60 6.26
N GLY A 119 7.45 12.86 5.22
CA GLY A 119 8.80 12.33 5.04
C GLY A 119 9.80 13.39 4.54
N PRO A 120 11.08 13.03 4.35
CA PRO A 120 12.11 13.97 3.88
C PRO A 120 11.77 14.65 2.55
N LEU A 121 11.34 13.91 1.53
CA LEU A 121 10.96 14.46 0.24
C LEU A 121 9.80 15.45 0.36
N ASP A 122 8.79 15.09 1.14
CA ASP A 122 7.64 15.95 1.38
C ASP A 122 8.05 17.22 2.08
N THR A 123 8.84 17.12 3.14
CA THR A 123 9.30 18.25 3.95
C THR A 123 10.16 19.24 3.16
N TRP A 124 11.09 18.73 2.34
CA TRP A 124 12.06 19.56 1.64
C TRP A 124 11.64 20.00 0.24
N VAL A 125 10.71 19.30 -0.40
CA VAL A 125 10.28 19.58 -1.77
C VAL A 125 8.79 19.87 -1.87
N ILE A 126 7.94 18.93 -1.47
CA ILE A 126 6.50 19.00 -1.74
C ILE A 126 5.82 20.10 -0.92
N LEU A 127 6.05 20.12 0.40
CA LEU A 127 5.42 21.11 1.28
C LEU A 127 5.84 22.56 0.96
N PRO A 128 7.12 22.88 0.67
CA PRO A 128 7.49 24.21 0.19
C PRO A 128 6.76 24.62 -1.10
N LEU A 129 6.66 23.71 -2.09
CA LEU A 129 5.91 23.99 -3.32
C LEU A 129 4.42 24.23 -3.04
N MET A 130 3.81 23.42 -2.18
CA MET A 130 2.41 23.58 -1.76
C MET A 130 2.18 24.88 -0.98
N ARG A 131 3.14 25.32 -0.18
CA ARG A 131 3.07 26.64 0.50
C ARG A 131 3.17 27.79 -0.51
N ALA A 132 4.08 27.68 -1.49
CA ALA A 132 4.30 28.70 -2.51
C ALA A 132 3.09 28.92 -3.43
N MET A 133 2.24 27.89 -3.66
CA MET A 133 1.01 28.06 -4.47
C MET A 133 -0.08 28.90 -3.79
N GLY A 134 0.06 29.21 -2.50
CA GLY A 134 -0.88 29.98 -1.70
C GLY A 134 -2.06 29.16 -1.15
N GLN A 135 -2.62 29.66 -0.06
CA GLN A 135 -3.62 28.93 0.73
C GLN A 135 -4.85 28.48 -0.09
N ARG A 136 -5.47 29.38 -0.83
CA ARG A 136 -6.69 29.06 -1.61
C ARG A 136 -6.49 27.94 -2.63
N ARG A 137 -5.35 27.97 -3.36
CA ARG A 137 -5.05 26.93 -4.35
C ARG A 137 -4.75 25.59 -3.69
N ARG A 138 -4.03 25.60 -2.58
CA ARG A 138 -3.71 24.42 -1.78
C ARG A 138 -4.99 23.77 -1.25
N GLU A 139 -5.88 24.53 -0.63
CA GLU A 139 -7.18 24.04 -0.14
C GLU A 139 -8.02 23.45 -1.27
N ALA A 140 -8.10 24.13 -2.43
CA ALA A 140 -8.79 23.61 -3.61
C ALA A 140 -8.15 22.32 -4.16
N MET A 141 -6.85 22.14 -4.05
CA MET A 141 -6.16 20.92 -4.45
C MET A 141 -6.46 19.79 -3.48
N LEU A 142 -6.35 20.03 -2.18
CA LEU A 142 -6.61 19.05 -1.13
C LEU A 142 -8.09 18.58 -1.13
N SER A 143 -9.04 19.51 -1.32
CA SER A 143 -10.46 19.17 -1.36
C SER A 143 -10.85 18.25 -2.53
N ARG A 144 -10.10 18.29 -3.65
CA ARG A 144 -10.38 17.42 -4.81
C ARG A 144 -10.01 15.96 -4.56
N SER A 145 -9.02 15.70 -3.72
CA SER A 145 -8.57 14.36 -3.35
C SER A 145 -9.10 13.91 -1.99
N SER A 146 -9.71 14.81 -1.23
CA SER A 146 -10.23 14.52 0.11
C SER A 146 -11.26 13.40 0.11
N LEU A 147 -11.07 12.44 1.00
CA LEU A 147 -12.01 11.34 1.25
C LEU A 147 -13.01 11.67 2.37
N GLN A 148 -13.18 12.96 2.73
CA GLN A 148 -13.97 13.40 3.88
C GLN A 148 -15.35 12.72 4.00
N ASP A 149 -16.05 12.59 2.87
CA ASP A 149 -17.42 12.07 2.85
C ASP A 149 -17.48 10.53 2.90
N VAL A 150 -16.42 9.86 2.45
CA VAL A 150 -16.40 8.40 2.26
C VAL A 150 -15.44 7.68 3.22
N ALA A 151 -14.47 8.40 3.84
CA ALA A 151 -13.50 7.78 4.73
C ALA A 151 -14.08 7.50 6.12
N ARG A 152 -13.76 6.33 6.63
CA ARG A 152 -14.07 5.83 7.98
C ARG A 152 -12.81 5.29 8.63
N ALA A 153 -12.69 5.41 9.95
CA ALA A 153 -11.65 4.73 10.68
C ALA A 153 -11.96 3.23 10.80
N ILE A 154 -10.92 2.40 10.73
CA ILE A 154 -11.02 0.99 11.13
C ILE A 154 -11.09 0.97 12.66
N GLU A 155 -12.13 0.33 13.21
CA GLU A 155 -12.29 0.18 14.66
C GLU A 155 -11.25 -0.83 15.19
N PRO A 156 -10.45 -0.48 16.21
CA PRO A 156 -9.35 -1.33 16.70
C PRO A 156 -9.76 -2.76 17.07
N ASN A 157 -11.00 -2.96 17.52
CA ASN A 157 -11.54 -4.26 17.93
C ASN A 157 -12.69 -4.75 17.04
N GLY A 158 -12.95 -4.06 15.92
CA GLY A 158 -14.10 -4.30 15.05
C GLY A 158 -13.87 -5.32 13.93
N GLY A 159 -12.67 -5.92 13.86
CA GLY A 159 -12.27 -6.73 12.71
C GLY A 159 -11.97 -5.88 11.47
N VAL A 160 -11.58 -6.54 10.38
CA VAL A 160 -11.28 -5.87 9.10
C VAL A 160 -12.57 -5.71 8.29
N PRO A 161 -13.02 -4.49 7.98
CA PRO A 161 -14.28 -4.28 7.26
C PRO A 161 -14.32 -5.02 5.91
N GLY A 162 -15.31 -5.91 5.74
CA GLY A 162 -15.48 -6.71 4.53
C GLY A 162 -14.58 -7.94 4.42
N LEU A 163 -13.68 -8.20 5.36
CA LEU A 163 -12.71 -9.29 5.33
C LEU A 163 -12.75 -10.17 6.60
N ALA A 164 -13.67 -11.12 6.64
CA ALA A 164 -13.70 -12.11 7.72
C ALA A 164 -12.43 -12.97 7.71
N GLY A 165 -11.84 -13.21 8.90
CA GLY A 165 -10.62 -14.02 9.06
C GLY A 165 -9.32 -13.30 8.68
N TRP A 166 -9.36 -11.99 8.49
CA TRP A 166 -8.18 -11.14 8.35
C TRP A 166 -7.96 -10.32 9.62
N GLU A 167 -6.72 -10.05 9.91
CA GLU A 167 -6.28 -9.16 10.99
C GLU A 167 -5.74 -7.85 10.41
N PHE A 168 -6.05 -6.77 11.09
CA PHE A 168 -5.53 -5.45 10.85
C PHE A 168 -4.28 -5.25 11.72
N ILE A 169 -3.15 -5.06 11.09
CA ILE A 169 -1.85 -4.93 11.76
C ILE A 169 -1.34 -3.50 11.57
N PRO A 170 -1.35 -2.64 12.60
CA PRO A 170 -0.69 -1.35 12.53
C PRO A 170 0.81 -1.53 12.26
N THR A 171 1.30 -0.86 11.24
CA THR A 171 2.71 -0.90 10.82
C THR A 171 3.23 0.53 10.57
N PRO A 172 3.22 1.39 11.62
CA PRO A 172 3.62 2.78 11.49
C PRO A 172 5.08 2.93 11.06
N GLY A 173 5.38 4.07 10.45
CA GLY A 173 6.75 4.44 10.09
C GLY A 173 6.88 5.00 8.69
N HIS A 174 6.27 4.36 7.68
CA HIS A 174 6.13 4.96 6.36
C HIS A 174 5.20 6.17 6.44
N THR A 175 4.01 5.98 6.96
CA THR A 175 3.13 7.04 7.46
C THR A 175 2.76 6.76 8.92
N PRO A 176 2.20 7.73 9.68
CA PRO A 176 1.81 7.53 11.08
C PRO A 176 0.82 6.38 11.30
N GLY A 177 -0.16 6.23 10.40
CA GLY A 177 -1.19 5.21 10.48
C GLY A 177 -1.06 4.11 9.43
N HIS A 178 0.13 3.92 8.84
CA HIS A 178 0.35 2.83 7.89
C HIS A 178 -0.06 1.49 8.48
N SER A 179 -0.67 0.64 7.68
CA SER A 179 -1.24 -0.64 8.13
C SER A 179 -1.03 -1.75 7.13
N SER A 180 -0.90 -2.96 7.64
CA SER A 180 -0.85 -4.20 6.88
C SER A 180 -2.05 -5.07 7.20
N PHE A 181 -2.36 -6.04 6.35
CA PHE A 181 -3.47 -6.97 6.54
C PHE A 181 -2.96 -8.42 6.48
N PHE A 182 -3.34 -9.22 7.47
CA PHE A 182 -2.86 -10.59 7.61
C PHE A 182 -4.02 -11.58 7.66
N ARG A 183 -3.95 -12.63 6.85
CA ARG A 183 -4.91 -13.74 6.86
C ARG A 183 -4.30 -14.93 7.59
N THR A 184 -4.82 -15.22 8.79
CA THR A 184 -4.23 -16.21 9.70
C THR A 184 -4.32 -17.65 9.21
N LYS A 185 -5.38 -18.02 8.48
CA LYS A 185 -5.61 -19.41 8.05
C LYS A 185 -4.49 -20.00 7.17
N ASP A 186 -3.81 -19.16 6.39
CA ASP A 186 -2.80 -19.56 5.40
C ASP A 186 -1.62 -18.58 5.32
N HIS A 187 -1.49 -17.71 6.31
CA HIS A 187 -0.37 -16.78 6.48
C HIS A 187 -0.14 -15.86 5.27
N VAL A 188 -1.21 -15.33 4.69
CA VAL A 188 -1.14 -14.32 3.62
C VAL A 188 -1.00 -12.94 4.24
N LEU A 189 0.04 -12.21 3.85
CA LEU A 189 0.36 -10.89 4.37
C LEU A 189 0.37 -9.85 3.24
N ILE A 190 -0.53 -8.86 3.31
CA ILE A 190 -0.53 -7.68 2.44
C ILE A 190 0.09 -6.54 3.23
N THR A 191 1.26 -6.06 2.80
CA THR A 191 2.12 -5.20 3.61
C THR A 191 2.04 -3.72 3.27
N GLY A 192 1.32 -3.33 2.20
CA GLY A 192 1.48 -1.97 1.68
C GLY A 192 2.97 -1.65 1.49
N ASP A 193 3.39 -0.51 1.98
CA ASP A 193 4.78 -0.06 1.86
C ASP A 193 5.67 -0.39 3.06
N ALA A 194 5.15 -1.03 4.12
CA ALA A 194 6.00 -1.46 5.24
C ALA A 194 7.12 -2.40 4.80
N VAL A 195 6.82 -3.32 3.86
CA VAL A 195 7.79 -4.17 3.16
C VAL A 195 7.38 -4.31 1.71
N VAL A 196 8.28 -4.00 0.79
CA VAL A 196 8.04 -4.12 -0.65
C VAL A 196 9.00 -5.12 -1.29
N THR A 197 8.63 -5.65 -2.45
CA THR A 197 9.41 -6.68 -3.16
C THR A 197 10.19 -6.12 -4.35
N MET A 198 10.44 -4.82 -4.34
CA MET A 198 11.26 -4.07 -5.28
C MET A 198 12.24 -3.17 -4.52
N LYS A 199 13.47 -3.04 -5.02
CA LYS A 199 14.52 -2.20 -4.40
C LYS A 199 14.22 -0.70 -4.62
N LEU A 200 13.31 -0.11 -3.83
CA LEU A 200 12.91 1.30 -3.94
C LEU A 200 13.89 2.28 -3.26
N ASN A 201 14.79 1.79 -2.42
CA ASN A 201 15.72 2.64 -1.66
C ASN A 201 17.05 2.92 -2.40
N THR A 202 17.16 2.51 -3.68
CA THR A 202 18.33 2.77 -4.52
C THR A 202 17.92 3.27 -5.90
N VAL A 203 18.66 4.21 -6.46
CA VAL A 203 18.41 4.76 -7.81
C VAL A 203 18.44 3.65 -8.86
N SER A 204 19.43 2.75 -8.80
CA SER A 204 19.52 1.62 -9.73
C SER A 204 18.38 0.62 -9.56
N GLY A 205 17.88 0.45 -8.33
CA GLY A 205 16.73 -0.39 -8.04
C GLY A 205 15.45 0.13 -8.73
N ILE A 206 15.20 1.43 -8.63
CA ILE A 206 14.04 2.08 -9.26
C ILE A 206 14.18 2.09 -10.81
N LEU A 207 15.35 2.48 -11.33
CA LEU A 207 15.55 2.59 -12.78
C LEU A 207 15.50 1.23 -13.49
N LEU A 208 16.06 0.20 -12.87
CA LEU A 208 16.15 -1.15 -13.42
C LEU A 208 15.04 -2.08 -12.88
N GLN A 209 14.14 -1.55 -12.06
CA GLN A 209 13.05 -2.32 -11.42
C GLN A 209 13.56 -3.61 -10.77
N ARG A 210 14.65 -3.50 -9.99
CA ARG A 210 15.31 -4.67 -9.41
C ARG A 210 14.42 -5.34 -8.36
N PRO A 211 14.14 -6.64 -8.48
CA PRO A 211 13.40 -7.37 -7.46
C PRO A 211 14.23 -7.54 -6.19
N GLY A 212 13.54 -7.69 -5.06
CA GLY A 212 14.12 -7.98 -3.76
C GLY A 212 13.43 -7.23 -2.64
N LEU A 213 13.51 -7.77 -1.42
CA LEU A 213 12.92 -7.13 -0.25
C LEU A 213 13.57 -5.78 0.03
N SER A 214 12.73 -4.81 0.32
CA SER A 214 13.10 -3.47 0.76
C SER A 214 12.12 -3.02 1.84
N GLY A 215 12.59 -2.22 2.79
CA GLY A 215 11.71 -1.44 3.66
C GLY A 215 11.02 -0.33 2.86
N PRO A 216 10.20 0.48 3.53
CA PRO A 216 9.52 1.59 2.88
C PRO A 216 10.54 2.54 2.21
N PRO A 217 10.13 3.32 1.19
CA PRO A 217 10.99 4.34 0.62
C PRO A 217 11.38 5.37 1.69
N TRP A 218 12.65 5.42 2.08
CA TRP A 218 13.11 6.27 3.20
C TRP A 218 12.82 7.76 2.94
N TYR A 219 12.86 8.18 1.68
CA TYR A 219 12.67 9.58 1.28
C TYR A 219 11.21 10.06 1.41
N THR A 220 10.24 9.17 1.52
CA THR A 220 8.82 9.46 1.79
C THR A 220 8.35 8.92 3.15
N SER A 221 9.26 8.38 3.97
CA SER A 221 8.90 7.80 5.26
C SER A 221 8.99 8.82 6.38
N TRP A 222 7.95 8.87 7.20
CA TRP A 222 7.82 9.75 8.35
C TRP A 222 8.79 9.41 9.49
N ASN A 223 8.92 8.12 9.83
CA ASN A 223 9.72 7.66 10.96
C ASN A 223 10.40 6.33 10.65
N TRP A 224 11.69 6.39 10.31
CA TRP A 224 12.46 5.22 9.91
C TRP A 224 12.57 4.15 10.99
N ARG A 225 12.74 4.56 12.27
CA ARG A 225 12.83 3.64 13.39
C ARG A 225 11.54 2.84 13.56
N ALA A 226 10.39 3.52 13.59
CA ALA A 226 9.09 2.86 13.66
C ALA A 226 8.85 1.94 12.46
N ALA A 227 9.30 2.33 11.27
CA ALA A 227 9.23 1.47 10.08
C ALA A 227 10.01 0.16 10.26
N MET A 228 11.22 0.21 10.82
CA MET A 228 12.02 -1.00 11.06
C MET A 228 11.43 -1.89 12.16
N GLU A 229 10.85 -1.29 13.19
CA GLU A 229 10.09 -2.02 14.24
C GLU A 229 8.85 -2.71 13.63
N SER A 230 8.18 -2.06 12.67
CA SER A 230 7.07 -2.65 11.90
C SER A 230 7.52 -3.83 11.05
N VAL A 231 8.65 -3.72 10.34
CA VAL A 231 9.26 -4.84 9.59
C VAL A 231 9.51 -6.05 10.50
N ALA A 232 10.09 -5.82 11.69
CA ALA A 232 10.34 -6.88 12.66
C ALA A 232 9.04 -7.52 13.19
N THR A 233 7.98 -6.72 13.33
CA THR A 233 6.65 -7.22 13.71
C THR A 233 6.06 -8.10 12.63
N LEU A 234 6.11 -7.68 11.36
CA LEU A 234 5.61 -8.45 10.24
C LEU A 234 6.38 -9.77 10.03
N ALA A 235 7.69 -9.78 10.31
CA ALA A 235 8.49 -11.00 10.19
C ALA A 235 8.03 -12.10 11.16
N ARG A 236 7.58 -11.75 12.36
CA ARG A 236 7.04 -12.71 13.35
C ARG A 236 5.73 -13.41 12.94
N LEU A 237 5.05 -12.89 11.90
CA LEU A 237 3.83 -13.50 11.37
C LEU A 237 4.12 -14.71 10.46
N GLU A 238 5.37 -14.93 10.10
CA GLU A 238 5.84 -16.07 9.26
C GLU A 238 5.01 -16.25 7.98
N PRO A 239 4.91 -15.21 7.10
CA PRO A 239 4.04 -15.28 5.94
C PRO A 239 4.50 -16.30 4.92
N THR A 240 3.54 -17.03 4.34
CA THR A 240 3.73 -17.87 3.16
C THR A 240 3.60 -17.08 1.87
N VAL A 241 2.85 -15.95 1.92
CA VAL A 241 2.68 -14.99 0.84
C VAL A 241 2.95 -13.60 1.40
N LEU A 242 3.86 -12.85 0.76
CA LEU A 242 4.12 -11.45 1.03
C LEU A 242 3.75 -10.63 -0.19
N ALA A 243 2.71 -9.84 -0.06
CA ALA A 243 2.09 -9.02 -1.09
C ALA A 243 2.32 -7.54 -0.77
N GLY A 244 3.41 -6.96 -1.29
CA GLY A 244 3.79 -5.57 -1.05
C GLY A 244 3.02 -4.57 -1.91
N GLY A 245 3.02 -3.30 -1.50
CA GLY A 245 2.49 -2.20 -2.31
C GLY A 245 3.24 -2.02 -3.63
N HIS A 246 4.48 -2.48 -3.70
CA HIS A 246 5.35 -2.41 -4.88
C HIS A 246 6.09 -3.72 -5.14
N GLY A 247 6.26 -4.02 -6.44
CA GLY A 247 6.99 -5.20 -6.90
C GLY A 247 6.12 -6.45 -7.04
N THR A 248 6.75 -7.56 -7.40
CA THR A 248 6.03 -8.83 -7.58
C THR A 248 5.84 -9.53 -6.24
N PRO A 249 4.63 -9.95 -5.85
CA PRO A 249 4.42 -10.71 -4.63
C PRO A 249 5.33 -11.94 -4.51
N MET A 250 5.88 -12.17 -3.32
CA MET A 250 6.63 -13.37 -2.99
C MET A 250 5.70 -14.46 -2.48
N ILE A 251 5.85 -15.67 -2.99
CA ILE A 251 4.96 -16.80 -2.70
C ILE A 251 5.82 -18.05 -2.45
N GLY A 252 5.54 -18.77 -1.39
CA GLY A 252 6.14 -20.08 -1.11
C GLY A 252 6.87 -20.15 0.22
N ALA A 253 7.38 -21.33 0.54
CA ALA A 253 7.96 -21.68 1.83
C ALA A 253 9.18 -20.80 2.25
N GLN A 254 9.90 -20.21 1.28
CA GLN A 254 11.05 -19.34 1.55
C GLN A 254 10.66 -17.93 1.99
N THR A 255 9.38 -17.52 1.86
CA THR A 255 8.93 -16.14 2.11
C THR A 255 9.20 -15.70 3.55
N ALA A 256 8.82 -16.52 4.53
CA ALA A 256 9.06 -16.23 5.95
C ALA A 256 10.56 -16.11 6.25
N ALA A 257 11.37 -17.06 5.80
CA ALA A 257 12.81 -17.05 6.02
C ALA A 257 13.48 -15.81 5.40
N ALA A 258 13.06 -15.41 4.19
CA ALA A 258 13.56 -14.21 3.52
C ALA A 258 13.18 -12.93 4.29
N LEU A 259 11.94 -12.85 4.79
CA LEU A 259 11.49 -11.70 5.57
C LEU A 259 12.22 -11.64 6.93
N HIS A 260 12.43 -12.76 7.61
CA HIS A 260 13.25 -12.81 8.83
C HIS A 260 14.69 -12.36 8.59
N ALA A 261 15.33 -12.86 7.54
CA ALA A 261 16.70 -12.45 7.20
C ALA A 261 16.76 -10.93 6.92
N PHE A 262 15.77 -10.39 6.21
CA PHE A 262 15.66 -8.96 5.94
C PHE A 262 15.44 -8.15 7.24
N ALA A 263 14.56 -8.56 8.12
CA ALA A 263 14.29 -7.89 9.40
C ALA A 263 15.55 -7.88 10.31
N ASN A 264 16.28 -8.99 10.36
CA ASN A 264 17.52 -9.08 11.11
C ASN A 264 18.59 -8.13 10.56
N HIS A 265 18.72 -8.04 9.23
CA HIS A 265 19.64 -7.08 8.58
C HIS A 265 19.26 -5.63 8.93
N CYS A 266 17.97 -5.27 8.92
CA CYS A 266 17.49 -3.95 9.28
C CYS A 266 17.69 -3.59 10.77
N SER A 267 17.77 -4.59 11.65
CA SER A 267 17.96 -4.42 13.10
C SER A 267 19.42 -4.39 13.52
N ALA A 268 20.34 -4.77 12.63
CA ALA A 268 21.78 -4.71 12.90
C ALA A 268 22.23 -3.23 13.04
N PRO A 269 23.10 -2.91 14.03
CA PRO A 269 23.68 -1.58 14.11
C PRO A 269 24.41 -1.28 12.79
N ALA A 270 24.12 -0.13 12.19
CA ALA A 270 24.71 0.30 10.92
C ALA A 270 26.25 0.26 11.03
N THR A 271 26.87 -0.73 10.46
CA THR A 271 28.31 -0.71 10.19
C THR A 271 28.48 0.25 9.02
N GLY A 272 29.29 1.31 9.17
CA GLY A 272 29.37 2.47 8.28
C GLY A 272 29.64 2.23 6.78
N ALA A 273 29.34 1.04 6.25
CA ALA A 273 29.47 0.65 4.84
C ALA A 273 28.10 0.56 4.10
N ASP A 274 26.96 0.61 4.80
CA ASP A 274 25.66 0.28 4.22
C ASP A 274 24.77 1.53 3.91
N LEU A 275 25.38 2.72 3.94
CA LEU A 275 24.70 3.99 3.67
C LEU A 275 25.00 4.58 2.28
N VAL A 276 25.50 3.78 1.34
CA VAL A 276 25.76 4.25 -0.04
C VAL A 276 25.02 3.38 -1.06
#